data_775cdaf81cc77eac29a1eab27245cb99
#
_entry.id   775cdaf81cc77eac29a1eab27245cb99
#
_cell.length_a   1.000
_cell.length_b   1.000
_cell.length_c   1.000
_cell.angle_alpha   90.00
_cell.angle_beta   90.00
_cell.angle_gamma   90.00
#
_symmetry.space_group_name_H-M   'P 1'
#
loop_
_entity.id
_entity.type
_entity.pdbx_description
1 polymer ?
#
loop_
_entity_poly.entity_id
_entity_poly.type
_entity_poly.pdbx_seq_one_letter_code
_entity_poly.pdbx_strand_id
1 'polypeptide(L)'
;MRWLLLDEVVEIQKGISATTRSHVPNTEVSAEVLFIEMMAQTGGLLVGAENDYKDDVIFAKIETASFNLTGRPGEKIEIKAVSRQFRPEGSWIEAVVESSRGILAAAKLMLVHAGPLVPDKKTSTTFHKAFMNHFKVREKVR
;
A
#
# COMPACT_ATOMS: atom_id res chain seq x y z
N MET A 1 -9.87 -10.03 -12.41
CA MET A 1 -8.58 -9.36 -12.24
C MET A 1 -8.20 -9.39 -10.75
N ARG A 2 -7.02 -9.83 -10.48
CA ARG A 2 -6.53 -9.86 -9.12
C ARG A 2 -5.91 -8.48 -8.79
N TRP A 3 -6.38 -7.85 -7.74
CA TRP A 3 -5.95 -6.50 -7.35
C TRP A 3 -4.67 -6.48 -6.49
N LEU A 4 -3.81 -7.46 -6.69
CA LEU A 4 -2.47 -7.43 -6.11
C LEU A 4 -1.52 -6.81 -7.15
N LEU A 5 -1.18 -5.56 -6.94
CA LEU A 5 -0.45 -4.76 -7.92
C LEU A 5 1.03 -4.59 -7.59
N LEU A 6 1.47 -5.04 -6.41
CA LEU A 6 2.87 -4.94 -5.99
C LEU A 6 3.66 -6.14 -6.48
N ASP A 7 4.89 -5.90 -6.94
CA ASP A 7 5.83 -6.96 -7.32
C ASP A 7 6.74 -7.35 -6.15
N GLU A 8 7.12 -6.38 -5.32
CA GLU A 8 8.07 -6.59 -4.23
C GLU A 8 7.80 -5.65 -3.07
N VAL A 9 7.91 -6.17 -1.86
CA VAL A 9 8.01 -5.36 -0.65
C VAL A 9 9.48 -5.20 -0.33
N VAL A 10 9.98 -3.97 -0.37
CA VAL A 10 11.40 -3.66 -0.17
C VAL A 10 11.73 -3.55 1.31
N GLU A 11 11.00 -2.68 2.03
CA GLU A 11 11.26 -2.41 3.43
C GLU A 11 10.02 -1.80 4.08
N ILE A 12 9.81 -2.14 5.34
CA ILE A 12 8.81 -1.51 6.20
C ILE A 12 9.53 -1.08 7.48
N GLN A 13 9.61 0.22 7.70
CA GLN A 13 10.09 0.78 8.97
C GLN A 13 8.85 1.06 9.83
N LYS A 14 8.61 0.19 10.80
CA LYS A 14 7.41 0.22 11.62
C LYS A 14 7.17 1.62 12.20
N GLY A 15 5.97 2.15 11.99
CA GLY A 15 5.58 3.47 12.46
C GLY A 15 6.12 4.64 11.63
N ILE A 16 6.91 4.38 10.60
CA ILE A 16 7.61 5.43 9.85
C ILE A 16 7.29 5.40 8.36
N SER A 17 7.67 4.32 7.68
CA SER A 17 7.58 4.27 6.22
C SER A 17 7.50 2.85 5.68
N ALA A 18 7.00 2.73 4.47
CA ALA A 18 7.05 1.49 3.69
C ALA A 18 7.45 1.81 2.25
N THR A 19 8.23 0.91 1.66
CA THR A 19 8.67 1.01 0.27
C THR A 19 8.37 -0.29 -0.44
N THR A 20 7.73 -0.19 -1.59
CA THR A 20 7.42 -1.33 -2.47
C THR A 20 7.85 -1.01 -3.89
N ARG A 21 7.95 -2.04 -4.72
CA ARG A 21 8.22 -1.90 -6.15
C ARG A 21 7.14 -2.59 -6.96
N SER A 22 6.89 -2.05 -8.13
CA SER A 22 5.94 -2.59 -9.07
C SER A 22 6.29 -2.16 -10.49
N HIS A 23 5.38 -2.37 -11.41
CA HIS A 23 5.44 -1.86 -12.77
C HIS A 23 4.06 -1.35 -13.17
N VAL A 24 4.01 -0.47 -14.15
CA VAL A 24 2.73 0.00 -14.69
C VAL A 24 2.14 -1.13 -15.53
N PRO A 25 0.96 -1.68 -15.13
CA PRO A 25 0.33 -2.75 -15.89
C PRO A 25 -0.13 -2.31 -17.28
N ASN A 26 -0.07 -3.22 -18.25
CA ASN A 26 -0.69 -3.02 -19.54
C ASN A 26 -2.15 -3.51 -19.48
N THR A 27 -3.04 -2.60 -19.17
CA THR A 27 -4.46 -2.89 -18.95
C THR A 27 -5.31 -1.70 -19.39
N GLU A 28 -6.63 -1.94 -19.57
CA GLU A 28 -7.59 -0.90 -19.88
C GLU A 28 -7.93 -0.01 -18.68
N VAL A 29 -7.60 -0.43 -17.47
CA VAL A 29 -7.79 0.39 -16.27
C VAL A 29 -6.79 1.54 -16.28
N SER A 30 -7.25 2.75 -15.98
CA SER A 30 -6.38 3.92 -16.02
C SER A 30 -5.22 3.81 -15.02
N ALA A 31 -4.06 4.32 -15.40
CA ALA A 31 -2.88 4.32 -14.55
C ALA A 31 -3.12 5.05 -13.23
N GLU A 32 -3.92 6.12 -13.25
CA GLU A 32 -4.24 6.90 -12.05
C GLU A 32 -4.95 6.04 -10.99
N VAL A 33 -5.93 5.24 -11.41
CA VAL A 33 -6.66 4.32 -10.52
C VAL A 33 -5.69 3.28 -9.94
N LEU A 34 -4.82 2.72 -10.77
CA LEU A 34 -3.84 1.73 -10.34
C LEU A 34 -2.82 2.33 -9.36
N PHE A 35 -2.39 3.57 -9.57
CA PHE A 35 -1.46 4.24 -8.66
C PHE A 35 -2.09 4.48 -7.29
N ILE A 36 -3.36 4.89 -7.22
CA ILE A 36 -4.09 5.02 -5.97
C ILE A 36 -4.11 3.68 -5.22
N GLU A 37 -4.42 2.59 -5.93
CA GLU A 37 -4.46 1.26 -5.32
C GLU A 37 -3.09 0.82 -4.83
N MET A 38 -2.03 1.03 -5.61
CA MET A 38 -0.65 0.72 -5.20
C MET A 38 -0.23 1.50 -3.95
N MET A 39 -0.59 2.79 -3.89
CA MET A 39 -0.31 3.63 -2.72
C MET A 39 -1.09 3.14 -1.51
N ALA A 40 -2.35 2.73 -1.68
CA ALA A 40 -3.16 2.17 -0.62
C ALA A 40 -2.62 0.83 -0.12
N GLN A 41 -2.18 -0.05 -1.02
CA GLN A 41 -1.57 -1.33 -0.64
C GLN A 41 -0.26 -1.13 0.13
N THR A 42 0.59 -0.22 -0.31
CA THR A 42 1.85 0.10 0.37
C THR A 42 1.58 0.74 1.73
N GLY A 43 0.67 1.69 1.80
CA GLY A 43 0.24 2.29 3.07
C GLY A 43 -0.40 1.27 4.01
N GLY A 44 -1.16 0.32 3.46
CA GLY A 44 -1.75 -0.77 4.23
C GLY A 44 -0.71 -1.66 4.92
N LEU A 45 0.41 -1.94 4.25
CA LEU A 45 1.53 -2.67 4.85
C LEU A 45 2.13 -1.91 6.03
N LEU A 46 2.22 -0.59 5.92
CA LEU A 46 2.74 0.26 6.99
C LEU A 46 1.78 0.30 8.18
N VAL A 47 0.51 0.53 7.94
CA VAL A 47 -0.52 0.59 8.99
C VAL A 47 -0.71 -0.78 9.63
N GLY A 48 -0.73 -1.84 8.84
CA GLY A 48 -0.88 -3.21 9.35
C GLY A 48 0.23 -3.64 10.29
N ALA A 49 1.45 -3.13 10.11
CA ALA A 49 2.59 -3.46 10.97
C ALA A 49 2.38 -3.01 12.41
N GLU A 50 1.56 -1.98 12.66
CA GLU A 50 1.31 -1.45 14.01
C GLU A 50 0.67 -2.47 14.95
N ASN A 51 -0.14 -3.38 14.43
CA ASN A 51 -0.71 -4.46 15.23
C ASN A 51 -0.29 -5.84 14.74
N ASP A 52 0.88 -5.93 14.14
CA ASP A 52 1.48 -7.19 13.68
C ASP A 52 0.61 -7.94 12.67
N TYR A 53 -0.07 -7.20 11.79
CA TYR A 53 -0.92 -7.73 10.71
C TYR A 53 -2.08 -8.62 11.19
N LYS A 54 -2.55 -8.39 12.40
CA LYS A 54 -3.67 -9.16 12.97
C LYS A 54 -5.02 -8.69 12.47
N ASP A 55 -5.18 -7.37 12.29
CA ASP A 55 -6.42 -6.77 11.82
C ASP A 55 -6.37 -6.51 10.33
N ASP A 56 -7.56 -6.48 9.73
CA ASP A 56 -7.71 -5.96 8.37
C ASP A 56 -7.52 -4.46 8.35
N VAL A 57 -7.00 -3.94 7.27
CA VAL A 57 -6.84 -2.51 7.03
C VAL A 57 -7.73 -2.13 5.86
N ILE A 58 -8.55 -1.12 6.07
CA ILE A 58 -9.49 -0.62 5.07
C ILE A 58 -9.02 0.76 4.59
N PHE A 59 -9.07 0.95 3.28
CA PHE A 59 -8.90 2.25 2.66
C PHE A 59 -10.19 3.07 2.87
N ALA A 60 -10.11 4.08 3.73
CA ALA A 60 -11.30 4.81 4.15
C ALA A 60 -11.53 6.10 3.36
N LYS A 61 -10.46 6.84 3.00
CA LYS A 61 -10.61 8.15 2.40
C LYS A 61 -9.36 8.58 1.63
N ILE A 62 -9.58 9.28 0.52
CA ILE A 62 -8.56 10.08 -0.17
C ILE A 62 -8.78 11.53 0.25
N GLU A 63 -7.78 12.16 0.87
CA GLU A 63 -7.86 13.59 1.15
C GLU A 63 -7.41 14.38 -0.07
N THR A 64 -6.27 14.02 -0.64
CA THR A 64 -5.73 14.63 -1.85
C THR A 64 -5.08 13.57 -2.72
N ALA A 65 -5.11 13.79 -4.02
CA ALA A 65 -4.37 13.00 -4.99
C ALA A 65 -3.94 13.91 -6.13
N SER A 66 -2.69 13.77 -6.57
CA SER A 66 -2.16 14.50 -7.72
C SER A 66 -1.44 13.54 -8.66
N PHE A 67 -1.57 13.79 -9.96
CA PHE A 67 -0.99 12.97 -11.01
C PHE A 67 -0.16 13.88 -11.92
N ASN A 68 1.16 13.70 -11.87
CA ASN A 68 2.11 14.59 -12.51
C ASN A 68 2.52 14.10 -13.90
N LEU A 69 2.74 12.81 -14.05
CA LEU A 69 3.16 12.18 -15.29
C LEU A 69 2.31 10.95 -15.57
N THR A 70 1.99 10.72 -16.84
CA THR A 70 1.29 9.52 -17.26
C THR A 70 2.21 8.30 -17.16
N GLY A 71 1.77 7.25 -16.49
CA GLY A 71 2.48 5.99 -16.44
C GLY A 71 2.53 5.31 -17.80
N ARG A 72 3.68 4.74 -18.16
CA ARG A 72 3.87 4.00 -19.40
C ARG A 72 3.80 2.50 -19.11
N PRO A 73 3.01 1.70 -19.87
CA PRO A 73 2.94 0.26 -19.65
C PRO A 73 4.33 -0.37 -19.57
N GLY A 74 4.55 -1.19 -18.53
CA GLY A 74 5.85 -1.84 -18.26
C GLY A 74 6.86 -0.98 -17.52
N GLU A 75 6.58 0.30 -17.30
CA GLU A 75 7.49 1.19 -16.58
C GLU A 75 7.70 0.72 -15.14
N LYS A 76 8.97 0.62 -14.72
CA LYS A 76 9.31 0.24 -13.36
C LYS A 76 9.08 1.41 -12.42
N ILE A 77 8.39 1.14 -11.32
CA ILE A 77 8.01 2.16 -10.35
C ILE A 77 8.32 1.71 -8.94
N GLU A 78 8.57 2.69 -8.09
CA GLU A 78 8.73 2.52 -6.66
C GLU A 78 7.65 3.32 -5.94
N ILE A 79 7.02 2.71 -4.95
CA ILE A 79 5.97 3.33 -4.15
C ILE A 79 6.51 3.51 -2.74
N LYS A 80 6.45 4.73 -2.24
CA LYS A 80 6.87 5.07 -0.88
C LYS A 80 5.70 5.64 -0.13
N ALA A 81 5.45 5.12 1.06
CA ALA A 81 4.43 5.62 1.97
C ALA A 81 5.07 6.02 3.29
N VAL A 82 4.66 7.16 3.83
CA VAL A 82 5.10 7.61 5.15
C VAL A 82 3.88 7.88 6.02
N SER A 83 3.98 7.55 7.29
CA SER A 83 2.94 7.88 8.25
C SER A 83 3.10 9.32 8.70
N ARG A 84 2.00 10.06 8.65
CA ARG A 84 1.95 11.43 9.18
C ARG A 84 1.29 11.51 10.53
N GLN A 85 0.35 10.62 10.80
CA GLN A 85 -0.34 10.60 12.07
C GLN A 85 -0.90 9.20 12.32
N PHE A 86 -0.31 8.48 13.27
CA PHE A 86 -0.82 7.21 13.73
C PHE A 86 -1.83 7.41 14.85
N ARG A 87 -2.91 6.62 14.78
CA ARG A 87 -3.91 6.49 15.83
C ARG A 87 -4.27 5.01 15.98
N PRO A 88 -4.81 4.57 17.13
CA PRO A 88 -5.20 3.17 17.30
C PRO A 88 -6.17 2.67 16.24
N GLU A 89 -7.07 3.51 15.76
CA GLU A 89 -8.06 3.18 14.73
C GLU A 89 -7.51 3.23 13.30
N GLY A 90 -6.42 3.96 13.05
CA GLY A 90 -5.86 4.10 11.71
C GLY A 90 -4.91 5.27 11.58
N SER A 91 -4.55 5.60 10.35
CA SER A 91 -3.51 6.58 10.10
C SER A 91 -3.72 7.38 8.83
N TRP A 92 -3.26 8.62 8.85
CA TRP A 92 -3.02 9.40 7.65
C TRP A 92 -1.67 9.01 7.06
N ILE A 93 -1.68 8.66 5.79
CA ILE A 93 -0.51 8.23 5.03
C ILE A 93 -0.31 9.17 3.86
N GLU A 94 0.91 9.63 3.68
CA GLU A 94 1.31 10.29 2.43
C GLU A 94 2.13 9.31 1.61
N ALA A 95 1.78 9.16 0.34
CA ALA A 95 2.44 8.22 -0.55
C ALA A 95 2.77 8.86 -1.90
N VAL A 96 3.81 8.34 -2.52
CA VAL A 96 4.23 8.75 -3.86
C VAL A 96 4.51 7.51 -4.71
N VAL A 97 4.24 7.64 -6.01
CA VAL A 97 4.68 6.69 -7.03
C VAL A 97 5.73 7.41 -7.88
N GLU A 98 6.92 6.83 -7.96
CA GLU A 98 8.00 7.43 -8.72
C GLU A 98 8.67 6.41 -9.65
N SER A 99 9.24 6.93 -10.74
CA SER A 99 10.05 6.16 -11.68
C SER A 99 11.35 6.91 -11.95
N SER A 100 12.17 6.39 -12.88
CA SER A 100 13.36 7.11 -13.33
C SER A 100 13.06 8.49 -13.93
N ARG A 101 11.83 8.72 -14.37
CA ARG A 101 11.40 10.00 -14.94
C ARG A 101 10.97 11.03 -13.89
N GLY A 102 10.82 10.63 -12.62
CA GLY A 102 10.37 11.48 -11.53
C GLY A 102 9.09 10.97 -10.87
N ILE A 103 8.41 11.86 -10.15
CA ILE A 103 7.17 11.52 -9.44
C ILE A 103 6.03 11.45 -10.45
N LEU A 104 5.35 10.29 -10.49
CA LEU A 104 4.17 10.09 -11.34
C LEU A 104 2.89 10.49 -10.64
N ALA A 105 2.79 10.17 -9.34
CA ALA A 105 1.59 10.45 -8.55
C ALA A 105 1.95 10.64 -7.08
N ALA A 106 1.10 11.37 -6.37
CA ALA A 106 1.20 11.56 -4.92
C ALA A 106 -0.21 11.65 -4.33
N ALA A 107 -0.39 11.14 -3.11
CA ALA A 107 -1.68 11.17 -2.45
C ALA A 107 -1.54 11.22 -0.94
N LYS A 108 -2.57 11.76 -0.28
CA LYS A 108 -2.77 11.65 1.16
C LYS A 108 -4.03 10.81 1.40
N LEU A 109 -3.84 9.69 2.08
CA LEU A 109 -4.85 8.66 2.25
C LEU A 109 -5.10 8.40 3.73
N MET A 110 -6.34 8.06 4.09
CA MET A 110 -6.66 7.51 5.40
C MET A 110 -6.89 6.01 5.29
N LEU A 111 -6.16 5.26 6.10
CA LEU A 111 -6.29 3.81 6.24
C LEU A 111 -6.65 3.49 7.69
N VAL A 112 -7.62 2.63 7.89
CA VAL A 112 -8.16 2.33 9.22
C VAL A 112 -8.04 0.85 9.53
N HIS A 113 -7.79 0.53 10.80
CA HIS A 113 -7.92 -0.83 11.31
C HIS A 113 -9.40 -1.17 11.46
N ALA A 114 -9.81 -2.27 10.85
CA ALA A 114 -11.23 -2.66 10.83
C ALA A 114 -11.54 -3.87 11.70
N GLY A 115 -10.53 -4.47 12.33
CA GLY A 115 -10.70 -5.78 12.93
C GLY A 115 -10.90 -6.85 11.86
N PRO A 116 -11.16 -8.11 12.23
CA PRO A 116 -11.45 -9.14 11.25
C PRO A 116 -12.72 -8.82 10.47
N LEU A 117 -12.64 -8.73 9.14
CA LEU A 117 -13.80 -8.49 8.28
C LEU A 117 -14.75 -9.68 8.28
N VAL A 118 -14.24 -10.88 8.55
CA VAL A 118 -15.04 -12.09 8.69
C VAL A 118 -15.05 -12.48 10.17
N PRO A 119 -16.23 -12.49 10.83
CA PRO A 119 -16.34 -12.92 12.21
C PRO A 119 -15.73 -14.32 12.41
N ASP A 120 -15.14 -14.53 13.58
CA ASP A 120 -14.52 -15.81 13.99
C ASP A 120 -13.27 -16.24 13.20
N LYS A 121 -12.77 -15.45 12.26
CA LYS A 121 -11.47 -15.68 11.66
C LYS A 121 -10.35 -15.22 12.58
N LYS A 122 -9.38 -16.11 12.78
CA LYS A 122 -8.19 -15.83 13.58
C LYS A 122 -7.12 -15.02 12.83
N THR A 123 -7.26 -14.89 11.50
CA THR A 123 -6.30 -14.22 10.63
C THR A 123 -6.97 -13.13 9.82
N SER A 124 -6.22 -12.07 9.53
CA SER A 124 -6.64 -11.01 8.65
C SER A 124 -6.96 -11.54 7.24
N THR A 125 -8.02 -11.04 6.63
CA THR A 125 -8.34 -11.30 5.22
C THR A 125 -7.37 -10.56 4.30
N THR A 126 -6.98 -9.33 4.68
CA THR A 126 -6.03 -8.51 3.93
C THR A 126 -4.63 -9.12 3.95
N PHE A 127 -4.17 -9.52 5.13
CA PHE A 127 -2.81 -10.03 5.35
C PHE A 127 -2.82 -11.54 5.58
N HIS A 128 -3.46 -12.29 4.68
CA HIS A 128 -3.52 -13.73 4.80
C HIS A 128 -2.15 -14.39 4.58
N LYS A 129 -2.02 -15.64 5.00
CA LYS A 129 -0.74 -16.35 5.02
C LYS A 129 -0.04 -16.38 3.65
N ALA A 130 -0.78 -16.61 2.57
CA ALA A 130 -0.19 -16.67 1.24
C ALA A 130 0.41 -15.32 0.82
N PHE A 131 -0.27 -14.20 1.11
CA PHE A 131 0.24 -12.86 0.86
C PHE A 131 1.51 -12.58 1.67
N MET A 132 1.46 -12.83 2.98
CA MET A 132 2.58 -12.57 3.89
C MET A 132 3.82 -13.38 3.51
N ASN A 133 3.64 -14.63 3.10
CA ASN A 133 4.75 -15.49 2.69
C ASN A 133 5.30 -15.11 1.31
N HIS A 134 4.41 -14.81 0.36
CA HIS A 134 4.83 -14.43 -1.00
C HIS A 134 5.77 -13.22 -0.99
N PHE A 135 5.42 -12.19 -0.23
CA PHE A 135 6.22 -10.96 -0.13
C PHE A 135 7.26 -11.00 0.98
N LYS A 136 7.31 -12.06 1.76
CA LYS A 136 8.22 -12.17 2.92
C LYS A 136 8.09 -10.95 3.84
N VAL A 137 6.86 -10.53 4.10
CA VAL A 137 6.56 -9.26 4.77
C VAL A 137 7.26 -9.13 6.10
N ARG A 138 7.21 -10.18 6.94
CA ARG A 138 7.81 -10.14 8.29
C ARG A 138 9.32 -9.97 8.25
N GLU A 139 9.99 -10.47 7.21
CA GLU A 139 11.43 -10.31 7.02
C GLU A 139 11.82 -8.88 6.61
N LYS A 140 10.86 -8.12 6.07
CA LYS A 140 11.07 -6.76 5.58
C LYS A 140 10.78 -5.68 6.63
N VAL A 141 10.15 -6.07 7.75
CA VAL A 141 9.82 -5.13 8.84
C VAL A 141 11.06 -4.88 9.69
N ARG A 142 11.35 -3.60 9.92
CA ARG A 142 12.46 -3.12 10.75
C ARG A 142 11.95 -2.42 12.01
#